data_3027499e005575bc447859a60efeeb18
#
_entry.id   3027499e005575bc447859a60efeeb18
#
_cell.length_a   1.000
_cell.length_b   1.000
_cell.length_c   1.000
_cell.angle_alpha   90.00
_cell.angle_beta   90.00
_cell.angle_gamma   90.00
#
_symmetry.space_group_name_H-M   'P 1'
#
loop_
_entity.id
_entity.type
_entity.pdbx_description
1 polymer ?
#
loop_
_entity_poly.entity_id
_entity_poly.type
_entity_poly.pdbx_seq_one_letter_code
_entity_poly.pdbx_strand_id
1 'polypeptide(L)'
;MLRQLDAEERPATPEEKATLVKYVGWGAMPQVFDVDNTDWRKEQFRLSEILSDEEHRSARATTLNAHYTAPTVIGAMYRAAERFGFKGGRVLDPAFGIGHFVGFMPENMLRRSTVTGIEIDPLTARIAKALYPDA
;
A
#
# COMPACT_ATOMS: atom_id res chain seq x y z
N MET A 1 12.13 1.28 -9.62
CA MET A 1 12.36 1.12 -8.17
C MET A 1 12.00 -0.28 -7.67
N LEU A 2 10.74 -0.74 -7.56
CA LEU A 2 10.42 -2.08 -7.04
C LEU A 2 11.15 -3.22 -7.76
N ARG A 3 11.15 -3.23 -9.11
CA ARG A 3 11.90 -4.22 -9.89
C ARG A 3 13.40 -4.23 -9.58
N GLN A 4 13.96 -3.09 -9.25
CA GLN A 4 15.36 -2.98 -8.86
C GLN A 4 15.58 -3.54 -7.45
N LEU A 5 14.71 -3.21 -6.50
CA LEU A 5 14.76 -3.77 -5.14
C LEU A 5 14.66 -5.31 -5.16
N ASP A 6 13.75 -5.84 -5.99
CA ASP A 6 13.59 -7.29 -6.13
C ASP A 6 14.83 -7.93 -6.78
N ALA A 7 15.40 -7.30 -7.82
CA ALA A 7 16.58 -7.83 -8.52
C ALA A 7 17.86 -7.79 -7.66
N GLU A 8 17.98 -6.78 -6.79
CA GLU A 8 19.12 -6.59 -5.88
C GLU A 8 18.92 -7.30 -4.53
N GLU A 9 17.75 -7.88 -4.29
CA GLU A 9 17.36 -8.58 -3.04
C GLU A 9 17.70 -7.76 -1.78
N ARG A 10 17.53 -6.45 -1.84
CA ARG A 10 17.85 -5.53 -0.76
C ARG A 10 16.64 -4.78 -0.22
N PRO A 11 16.70 -4.34 1.03
CA PRO A 11 15.69 -3.44 1.59
C PRO A 11 15.70 -2.07 0.89
N ALA A 12 14.54 -1.42 0.90
CA ALA A 12 14.41 -0.05 0.41
C ALA A 12 15.14 0.95 1.32
N THR A 13 15.84 1.90 0.70
CA THR A 13 16.47 3.02 1.42
C THR A 13 15.41 3.97 1.99
N PRO A 14 15.76 4.86 2.93
CA PRO A 14 14.84 5.88 3.43
C PRO A 14 14.23 6.76 2.33
N GLU A 15 15.01 7.12 1.31
CA GLU A 15 14.56 7.94 0.16
C GLU A 15 13.59 7.17 -0.73
N GLU A 16 13.86 5.88 -0.94
CA GLU A 16 12.97 4.98 -1.68
C GLU A 16 11.66 4.77 -0.92
N LYS A 17 11.71 4.56 0.39
CA LYS A 17 10.52 4.49 1.26
C LYS A 17 9.71 5.78 1.22
N ALA A 18 10.37 6.95 1.26
CA ALA A 18 9.72 8.25 1.13
C ALA A 18 9.01 8.46 -0.23
N THR A 19 9.43 7.71 -1.24
CA THR A 19 8.76 7.68 -2.55
C THR A 19 7.61 6.68 -2.55
N LEU A 20 7.84 5.45 -2.08
CA LEU A 20 6.85 4.37 -2.05
C LEU A 20 5.61 4.71 -1.21
N VAL A 21 5.81 5.40 -0.08
CA VAL A 21 4.71 5.81 0.82
C VAL A 21 3.71 6.78 0.17
N LYS A 22 4.07 7.41 -0.95
CA LYS A 22 3.19 8.30 -1.72
C LYS A 22 2.23 7.55 -2.65
N TYR A 23 2.37 6.24 -2.77
CA TYR A 23 1.45 5.45 -3.58
C TYR A 23 0.05 5.47 -2.95
N VAL A 24 -0.93 5.84 -3.74
CA VAL A 24 -2.33 5.99 -3.31
C VAL A 24 -3.30 5.08 -4.08
N GLY A 25 -2.76 4.07 -4.77
CA GLY A 25 -3.59 3.20 -5.62
C GLY A 25 -4.12 3.91 -6.87
N TRP A 26 -5.07 3.27 -7.52
CA TRP A 26 -5.59 3.70 -8.82
C TRP A 26 -7.00 4.28 -8.76
N GLY A 27 -7.62 4.32 -7.58
CA GLY A 27 -9.02 4.75 -7.40
C GLY A 27 -9.31 6.18 -7.87
N ALA A 28 -8.29 7.07 -7.82
CA ALA A 28 -8.42 8.45 -8.29
C ALA A 28 -8.31 8.61 -9.82
N MET A 29 -7.86 7.59 -10.55
CA MET A 29 -7.58 7.63 -11.99
C MET A 29 -8.12 6.41 -12.75
N PRO A 30 -9.38 5.99 -12.56
CA PRO A 30 -9.91 4.80 -13.23
C PRO A 30 -9.90 4.95 -14.76
N GLN A 31 -9.93 6.17 -15.28
CA GLN A 31 -9.92 6.49 -16.71
C GLN A 31 -8.68 5.98 -17.45
N VAL A 32 -7.57 5.80 -16.72
CA VAL A 32 -6.32 5.27 -17.31
C VAL A 32 -6.44 3.82 -17.77
N PHE A 33 -7.48 3.10 -17.30
CA PHE A 33 -7.77 1.71 -17.67
C PHE A 33 -8.93 1.58 -18.66
N ASP A 34 -9.53 2.69 -19.06
CA ASP A 34 -10.63 2.73 -20.04
C ASP A 34 -10.05 2.90 -21.44
N VAL A 35 -10.01 1.80 -22.22
CA VAL A 35 -9.41 1.76 -23.55
C VAL A 35 -10.14 2.66 -24.56
N ASP A 36 -11.40 3.01 -24.31
CA ASP A 36 -12.19 3.87 -25.16
C ASP A 36 -11.94 5.37 -24.87
N ASN A 37 -11.30 5.66 -23.74
CA ASN A 37 -10.98 7.02 -23.34
C ASN A 37 -9.68 7.51 -24.04
N THR A 38 -9.87 8.19 -25.16
CA THR A 38 -8.74 8.67 -26.01
C THR A 38 -7.90 9.75 -25.36
N ASP A 39 -8.43 10.47 -24.37
CA ASP A 39 -7.70 11.55 -23.68
C ASP A 39 -6.55 11.01 -22.81
N TRP A 40 -6.62 9.73 -22.44
CA TRP A 40 -5.65 9.05 -21.59
C TRP A 40 -4.71 8.10 -22.33
N ARG A 41 -4.69 8.14 -23.67
CA ARG A 41 -3.88 7.22 -24.49
C ARG A 41 -2.40 7.23 -24.16
N LYS A 42 -1.84 8.37 -23.84
CA LYS A 42 -0.42 8.50 -23.49
C LYS A 42 -0.09 7.78 -22.18
N GLU A 43 -0.93 7.96 -21.18
CA GLU A 43 -0.80 7.31 -19.87
C GLU A 43 -1.06 5.82 -19.97
N GLN A 44 -2.06 5.39 -20.74
CA GLN A 44 -2.35 3.97 -21.02
C GLN A 44 -1.15 3.29 -21.66
N PHE A 45 -0.58 3.89 -22.71
CA PHE A 45 0.63 3.37 -23.35
C PHE A 45 1.79 3.27 -22.37
N ARG A 46 2.01 4.31 -21.57
CA ARG A 46 3.08 4.32 -20.56
C ARG A 46 2.89 3.22 -19.52
N LEU A 47 1.67 2.98 -19.09
CA LEU A 47 1.39 1.90 -18.14
C LEU A 47 1.64 0.53 -18.74
N SER A 48 1.29 0.31 -20.01
CA SER A 48 1.56 -0.96 -20.68
C SER A 48 3.06 -1.25 -20.85
N GLU A 49 3.93 -0.22 -20.84
CA GLU A 49 5.38 -0.39 -20.89
C GLU A 49 5.97 -0.78 -19.51
N ILE A 50 5.34 -0.34 -18.42
CA ILE A 50 5.90 -0.48 -17.07
C ILE A 50 5.21 -1.55 -16.20
N LEU A 51 3.95 -1.89 -16.48
CA LEU A 51 3.23 -2.94 -15.78
C LEU A 51 3.23 -4.23 -16.61
N SER A 52 3.33 -5.38 -15.94
CA SER A 52 3.01 -6.66 -16.58
C SER A 52 1.49 -6.77 -16.80
N ASP A 53 1.05 -7.70 -17.64
CA ASP A 53 -0.38 -7.94 -17.89
C ASP A 53 -1.13 -8.29 -16.59
N GLU A 54 -0.48 -8.99 -15.67
CA GLU A 54 -1.03 -9.33 -14.36
C GLU A 54 -1.15 -8.10 -13.46
N GLU A 55 -0.07 -7.31 -13.36
CA GLU A 55 -0.07 -6.05 -12.60
C GLU A 55 -1.12 -5.07 -13.15
N HIS A 56 -1.25 -4.97 -14.49
CA HIS A 56 -2.24 -4.12 -15.13
C HIS A 56 -3.68 -4.56 -14.84
N ARG A 57 -3.96 -5.88 -14.91
CA ARG A 57 -5.28 -6.43 -14.55
C ARG A 57 -5.61 -6.20 -13.09
N SER A 58 -4.65 -6.43 -12.20
CA SER A 58 -4.83 -6.20 -10.77
C SER A 58 -5.06 -4.72 -10.45
N ALA A 59 -4.25 -3.83 -11.01
CA ALA A 59 -4.40 -2.39 -10.84
C ALA A 59 -5.79 -1.91 -11.29
N ARG A 60 -6.27 -2.38 -12.46
CA ARG A 60 -7.63 -2.10 -12.94
C ARG A 60 -8.72 -2.60 -11.97
N ALA A 61 -8.56 -3.80 -11.44
CA ALA A 61 -9.52 -4.39 -10.50
C ALA A 61 -9.62 -3.62 -9.18
N THR A 62 -8.52 -2.96 -8.76
CA THR A 62 -8.47 -2.19 -7.51
C THR A 62 -9.04 -0.78 -7.62
N THR A 63 -9.33 -0.27 -8.82
CA THR A 63 -9.83 1.12 -9.02
C THR A 63 -11.10 1.43 -8.23
N LEU A 64 -11.96 0.44 -7.99
CA LEU A 64 -13.22 0.61 -7.26
C LEU A 64 -13.08 0.39 -5.75
N ASN A 65 -12.03 -0.28 -5.30
CA ASN A 65 -11.93 -0.82 -3.94
C ASN A 65 -10.69 -0.32 -3.16
N ALA A 66 -9.72 0.32 -3.83
CA ALA A 66 -8.53 0.84 -3.20
C ALA A 66 -8.82 2.19 -2.51
N HIS A 67 -9.34 2.13 -1.30
CA HIS A 67 -9.60 3.30 -0.46
C HIS A 67 -8.60 3.35 0.69
N TYR A 68 -7.90 4.47 0.81
CA TYR A 68 -6.93 4.69 1.89
C TYR A 68 -7.56 5.47 3.03
N THR A 69 -7.49 4.90 4.23
CA THR A 69 -8.02 5.55 5.44
C THR A 69 -7.17 6.77 5.80
N ALA A 70 -7.82 7.90 6.05
CA ALA A 70 -7.12 9.13 6.42
C ALA A 70 -6.33 8.96 7.74
N PRO A 71 -5.12 9.53 7.84
CA PRO A 71 -4.27 9.43 9.04
C PRO A 71 -4.97 9.87 10.33
N THR A 72 -5.82 10.89 10.25
CA THR A 72 -6.60 11.38 11.40
C THR A 72 -7.58 10.33 11.93
N VAL A 73 -8.19 9.56 11.04
CA VAL A 73 -9.10 8.46 11.39
C VAL A 73 -8.31 7.31 12.02
N ILE A 74 -7.19 6.90 11.42
CA ILE A 74 -6.31 5.87 11.97
C ILE A 74 -5.85 6.25 13.38
N GLY A 75 -5.41 7.49 13.57
CA GLY A 75 -5.01 8.00 14.89
C GLY A 75 -6.15 7.99 15.91
N ALA A 76 -7.39 8.27 15.49
CA ALA A 76 -8.56 8.17 16.36
C ALA A 76 -8.85 6.71 16.75
N MET A 77 -8.70 5.76 15.81
CA MET A 77 -8.89 4.33 16.08
C MET A 77 -7.86 3.81 17.08
N TYR A 78 -6.58 4.20 16.96
CA TYR A 78 -5.57 3.81 17.95
C TYR A 78 -5.81 4.42 19.32
N ARG A 79 -6.26 5.67 19.43
CA ARG A 79 -6.67 6.25 20.71
C ARG A 79 -7.85 5.52 21.34
N ALA A 80 -8.81 5.06 20.53
CA ALA A 80 -9.92 4.25 21.02
C ALA A 80 -9.43 2.87 21.49
N ALA A 81 -8.59 2.19 20.70
CA ALA A 81 -8.00 0.90 21.06
C ALA A 81 -7.22 0.98 22.39
N GLU A 82 -6.44 2.04 22.58
CA GLU A 82 -5.71 2.29 23.83
C GLU A 82 -6.65 2.44 25.03
N ARG A 83 -7.76 3.19 24.86
CA ARG A 83 -8.80 3.33 25.90
C ARG A 83 -9.47 2.00 26.27
N PHE A 84 -9.59 1.08 25.30
CA PHE A 84 -10.09 -0.28 25.52
C PHE A 84 -9.01 -1.24 26.07
N GLY A 85 -7.80 -0.73 26.36
CA GLY A 85 -6.73 -1.49 27.00
C GLY A 85 -5.75 -2.14 26.05
N PHE A 86 -5.86 -1.93 24.73
CA PHE A 86 -4.87 -2.43 23.77
C PHE A 86 -3.51 -1.71 23.96
N LYS A 87 -2.48 -2.47 24.27
CA LYS A 87 -1.11 -1.96 24.49
C LYS A 87 -0.08 -2.56 23.52
N GLY A 88 -0.55 -3.33 22.55
CA GLY A 88 0.24 -4.14 21.63
C GLY A 88 -0.16 -5.61 21.71
N GLY A 89 0.34 -6.42 20.79
CA GLY A 89 0.04 -7.84 20.68
C GLY A 89 0.01 -8.32 19.23
N ARG A 90 -0.74 -9.36 18.93
CA ARG A 90 -0.91 -9.85 17.56
C ARG A 90 -1.97 -9.04 16.84
N VAL A 91 -1.59 -8.40 15.75
CA VAL A 91 -2.46 -7.55 14.93
C VAL A 91 -2.57 -8.16 13.55
N LEU A 92 -3.80 -8.35 13.06
CA LEU A 92 -4.10 -8.77 11.71
C LEU A 92 -4.77 -7.59 10.98
N ASP A 93 -4.20 -7.19 9.84
CA ASP A 93 -4.84 -6.26 8.90
C ASP A 93 -5.16 -7.02 7.61
N PRO A 94 -6.44 -7.39 7.38
CA PRO A 94 -6.85 -8.20 6.23
C PRO A 94 -6.99 -7.41 4.92
N ALA A 95 -6.78 -6.09 4.94
CA ALA A 95 -6.80 -5.20 3.78
C ALA A 95 -5.66 -4.19 3.88
N PHE A 96 -4.44 -4.73 3.93
CA PHE A 96 -3.23 -4.04 4.37
C PHE A 96 -2.91 -2.77 3.56
N GLY A 97 -3.24 -2.77 2.25
CA GLY A 97 -2.82 -1.70 1.36
C GLY A 97 -1.30 -1.56 1.37
N ILE A 98 -0.82 -0.33 1.48
CA ILE A 98 0.61 -0.08 1.68
C ILE A 98 1.03 -0.02 3.17
N GLY A 99 0.14 -0.45 4.10
CA GLY A 99 0.45 -0.52 5.53
C GLY A 99 0.25 0.78 6.30
N HIS A 100 -0.74 1.60 5.93
CA HIS A 100 -1.02 2.85 6.63
C HIS A 100 -1.29 2.64 8.12
N PHE A 101 -2.04 1.59 8.49
CA PHE A 101 -2.29 1.29 9.91
C PHE A 101 -1.00 1.00 10.67
N VAL A 102 -0.04 0.32 10.07
CA VAL A 102 1.28 0.10 10.70
C VAL A 102 2.06 1.41 10.79
N GLY A 103 2.10 2.17 9.70
CA GLY A 103 2.86 3.43 9.64
C GLY A 103 2.38 4.51 10.61
N PHE A 104 1.09 4.48 10.96
CA PHE A 104 0.49 5.42 11.93
C PHE A 104 0.23 4.80 13.30
N MET A 105 0.66 3.55 13.53
CA MET A 105 0.58 2.95 14.86
C MET A 105 1.49 3.70 15.84
N PRO A 106 1.00 4.05 17.05
CA PRO A 106 1.87 4.61 18.07
C PRO A 106 3.08 3.71 18.36
N GLU A 107 4.26 4.31 18.47
CA GLU A 107 5.51 3.57 18.59
C GLU A 107 5.56 2.61 19.79
N ASN A 108 4.95 3.03 20.91
CA ASN A 108 4.83 2.20 22.12
C ASN A 108 3.96 0.94 21.90
N MET A 109 2.98 1.00 21.00
CA MET A 109 2.16 -0.15 20.59
C MET A 109 2.90 -1.00 19.56
N LEU A 110 3.50 -0.36 18.54
CA LEU A 110 4.22 -1.03 17.44
C LEU A 110 5.34 -1.92 18.00
N ARG A 111 6.16 -1.41 18.90
CA ARG A 111 7.27 -2.18 19.52
C ARG A 111 6.80 -3.41 20.31
N ARG A 112 5.53 -3.51 20.64
CA ARG A 112 4.93 -4.63 21.40
C ARG A 112 3.99 -5.45 20.53
N SER A 113 4.00 -5.22 19.22
CA SER A 113 3.08 -5.88 18.29
C SER A 113 3.83 -6.73 17.28
N THR A 114 3.22 -7.85 16.93
CA THR A 114 3.53 -8.60 15.71
C THR A 114 2.40 -8.33 14.74
N VAL A 115 2.71 -7.71 13.62
CA VAL A 115 1.70 -7.38 12.61
C VAL A 115 1.74 -8.41 11.50
N THR A 116 0.56 -8.81 11.03
CA THR A 116 0.38 -9.62 9.82
C THR A 116 -0.54 -8.85 8.88
N GLY A 117 -0.05 -8.52 7.70
CA GLY A 117 -0.82 -7.87 6.64
C GLY A 117 -1.24 -8.87 5.57
N ILE A 118 -2.47 -8.72 5.05
CA ILE A 118 -2.95 -9.44 3.87
C ILE A 118 -3.31 -8.40 2.81
N GLU A 119 -2.73 -8.53 1.62
CA GLU A 119 -3.01 -7.66 0.49
C GLU A 119 -3.16 -8.51 -0.78
N ILE A 120 -4.24 -8.27 -1.54
CA ILE A 120 -4.57 -9.04 -2.73
C ILE A 120 -3.89 -8.50 -3.99
N ASP A 121 -3.66 -7.17 -4.05
CA ASP A 121 -2.97 -6.57 -5.18
C ASP A 121 -1.45 -6.79 -5.09
N PRO A 122 -0.84 -7.53 -6.02
CA PRO A 122 0.57 -7.88 -5.94
C PRO A 122 1.50 -6.66 -5.98
N LEU A 123 1.14 -5.58 -6.69
CA LEU A 123 1.93 -4.36 -6.72
C LEU A 123 1.91 -3.66 -5.36
N THR A 124 0.74 -3.49 -4.78
CA THR A 124 0.53 -2.89 -3.47
C THR A 124 1.20 -3.72 -2.36
N ALA A 125 1.09 -5.06 -2.43
CA ALA A 125 1.76 -5.97 -1.50
C ALA A 125 3.30 -5.84 -1.54
N ARG A 126 3.89 -5.71 -2.74
CA ARG A 126 5.35 -5.47 -2.89
C ARG A 126 5.77 -4.11 -2.31
N ILE A 127 4.95 -3.07 -2.50
CA ILE A 127 5.19 -1.76 -1.88
C ILE A 127 5.15 -1.89 -0.36
N ALA A 128 4.12 -2.53 0.18
CA ALA A 128 3.97 -2.75 1.61
C ALA A 128 5.16 -3.50 2.22
N LYS A 129 5.61 -4.58 1.56
CA LYS A 129 6.77 -5.35 1.98
C LYS A 129 8.07 -4.56 1.96
N ALA A 130 8.24 -3.66 0.98
CA ALA A 130 9.39 -2.77 0.91
C ALA A 130 9.38 -1.70 2.02
N LEU A 131 8.18 -1.24 2.42
CA LEU A 131 8.00 -0.28 3.51
C LEU A 131 8.17 -0.93 4.89
N TYR A 132 7.56 -2.11 5.08
CA TYR A 132 7.46 -2.83 6.38
C TYR A 132 7.88 -4.29 6.21
N PRO A 133 9.18 -4.58 6.09
CA PRO A 133 9.67 -5.94 5.83
C PRO A 133 9.38 -6.92 6.98
N ASP A 134 9.11 -6.40 8.17
CA ASP A 134 8.85 -7.19 9.38
C ASP A 134 7.34 -7.43 9.66
N ALA A 135 6.46 -6.97 8.75
CA ALA A 135 5.01 -7.16 8.84
C ALA A 135 4.54 -8.41 8.09
#